data_cc838e9a1a8cd062e41e517251339b2a
#
_entry.id   cc838e9a1a8cd062e41e517251339b2a
#
_cell.length_a   1.000
_cell.length_b   1.000
_cell.length_c   1.000
_cell.angle_alpha   90.00
_cell.angle_beta   90.00
_cell.angle_gamma   90.00
#
_symmetry.space_group_name_H-M   'P 1'
#
loop_
_entity.id
_entity.type
_entity.pdbx_description
1 polymer ?
#
loop_
_entity_poly.entity_id
_entity_poly.type
_entity_poly.pdbx_seq_one_letter_code
_entity_poly.pdbx_strand_id
1 'polypeptide(L)'
;GTGLLSGVEEAVTEAEKIGYPVILKSTAGGGGIGMRICNSTEELRQAYDAVCHLAAANFNDVGVFLEKYVTRSRHVEVQIFGNEYGETTALAERDCSVQRRNQKVVEESPAPNLSDEVREKMYAAAERLAKEASYRSAGTVEFLYDDQTEGFYFLEVNTRLQVEHGITEEVLGID
;
A
#
# COMPACT_ATOMS: atom_id res chain seq x y z
N GLY A 1 4.70 2.99 -10.69
CA GLY A 1 3.46 2.66 -11.41
C GLY A 1 3.23 3.58 -12.60
N THR A 2 2.21 3.32 -13.36
CA THR A 2 1.83 4.11 -14.54
C THR A 2 0.63 5.01 -14.24
N GLY A 3 0.33 5.94 -15.17
CA GLY A 3 -0.99 6.50 -15.31
C GLY A 3 -1.98 5.49 -15.89
N LEU A 4 -3.17 5.96 -16.27
CA LEU A 4 -4.15 5.13 -16.97
C LEU A 4 -3.62 4.72 -18.34
N LEU A 5 -3.82 3.47 -18.68
CA LEU A 5 -3.35 2.88 -19.92
C LEU A 5 -4.43 2.94 -21.00
N SER A 6 -4.05 3.31 -22.22
CA SER A 6 -4.95 3.40 -23.35
C SER A 6 -5.18 2.07 -24.07
N GLY A 7 -4.35 1.05 -23.82
CA GLY A 7 -4.45 -0.25 -24.44
C GLY A 7 -3.33 -1.22 -24.04
N VAL A 8 -3.46 -2.47 -24.49
CA VAL A 8 -2.56 -3.56 -24.13
C VAL A 8 -1.12 -3.34 -24.62
N GLU A 9 -0.90 -2.67 -25.76
CA GLU A 9 0.45 -2.42 -26.26
C GLU A 9 1.20 -1.38 -25.40
N GLU A 10 0.50 -0.36 -24.93
CA GLU A 10 1.05 0.58 -23.96
C GLU A 10 1.35 -0.14 -22.63
N ALA A 11 0.44 -1.01 -22.17
CA ALA A 11 0.66 -1.80 -20.98
C ALA A 11 1.93 -2.65 -21.07
N VAL A 12 2.18 -3.30 -22.21
CA VAL A 12 3.40 -4.09 -22.43
C VAL A 12 4.64 -3.20 -22.38
N THR A 13 4.61 -2.08 -23.08
CA THR A 13 5.73 -1.13 -23.11
C THR A 13 6.07 -0.58 -21.72
N GLU A 14 5.07 -0.24 -20.94
CA GLU A 14 5.26 0.24 -19.55
C GLU A 14 5.71 -0.89 -18.61
N ALA A 15 5.19 -2.10 -18.77
CA ALA A 15 5.61 -3.26 -17.97
C ALA A 15 7.08 -3.61 -18.20
N GLU A 16 7.58 -3.50 -19.43
CA GLU A 16 8.99 -3.71 -19.76
C GLU A 16 9.90 -2.66 -19.10
N LYS A 17 9.46 -1.40 -19.01
CA LYS A 17 10.19 -0.33 -18.30
C LYS A 17 10.21 -0.55 -16.78
N ILE A 18 9.07 -0.97 -16.21
CA ILE A 18 8.93 -1.25 -14.76
C ILE A 18 9.71 -2.52 -14.39
N GLY A 19 9.78 -3.50 -15.30
CA GLY A 19 10.33 -4.84 -15.08
C GLY A 19 9.33 -5.77 -14.37
N TYR A 20 9.19 -6.99 -14.90
CA TYR A 20 8.34 -8.02 -14.31
C TYR A 20 8.85 -8.52 -12.94
N PRO A 21 7.97 -9.03 -12.07
CA PRO A 21 6.53 -9.05 -12.17
C PRO A 21 5.89 -7.68 -11.96
N VAL A 22 4.75 -7.49 -12.62
CA VAL A 22 3.89 -6.31 -12.47
C VAL A 22 2.50 -6.72 -12.02
N ILE A 23 1.74 -5.80 -11.44
CA ILE A 23 0.33 -5.99 -11.13
C ILE A 23 -0.51 -5.04 -11.97
N LEU A 24 -1.46 -5.61 -12.74
CA LEU A 24 -2.45 -4.88 -13.49
C LEU A 24 -3.66 -4.63 -12.59
N LYS A 25 -4.07 -3.38 -12.46
CA LYS A 25 -5.18 -2.96 -11.58
C LYS A 25 -6.22 -2.18 -12.36
N SER A 26 -7.48 -2.36 -11.99
CA SER A 26 -8.57 -1.49 -12.46
C SER A 26 -8.79 -0.36 -11.44
N THR A 27 -9.17 0.83 -11.91
CA THR A 27 -9.53 1.98 -11.06
C THR A 27 -10.77 1.72 -10.21
N ALA A 28 -11.58 0.79 -10.62
CA ALA A 28 -12.86 0.44 -9.98
C ALA A 28 -12.74 -0.77 -9.04
N GLY A 29 -11.54 -1.26 -8.77
CA GLY A 29 -11.27 -2.40 -7.90
C GLY A 29 -10.88 -1.99 -6.49
N GLY A 30 -11.26 -2.83 -5.51
CA GLY A 30 -10.82 -2.72 -4.11
C GLY A 30 -10.79 -4.11 -3.48
N GLY A 31 -9.98 -4.28 -2.40
CA GLY A 31 -9.91 -5.56 -1.69
C GLY A 31 -9.42 -6.75 -2.52
N GLY A 32 -8.58 -6.51 -3.55
CA GLY A 32 -8.04 -7.57 -4.41
C GLY A 32 -8.91 -7.92 -5.63
N ILE A 33 -10.08 -7.32 -5.79
CA ILE A 33 -10.95 -7.53 -6.95
C ILE A 33 -10.50 -6.61 -8.09
N GLY A 34 -10.38 -7.16 -9.30
CA GLY A 34 -9.93 -6.38 -10.49
C GLY A 34 -8.42 -6.20 -10.56
N MET A 35 -7.64 -7.07 -9.89
CA MET A 35 -6.18 -7.09 -9.95
C MET A 35 -5.66 -8.41 -10.50
N ARG A 36 -4.57 -8.35 -11.31
CA ARG A 36 -3.85 -9.52 -11.82
C ARG A 36 -2.35 -9.31 -11.77
N ILE A 37 -1.65 -10.24 -11.15
CA ILE A 37 -0.20 -10.30 -11.19
C ILE A 37 0.19 -10.95 -12.51
N CYS A 38 1.15 -10.33 -13.20
CA CYS A 38 1.67 -10.78 -14.49
C CYS A 38 3.19 -10.90 -14.38
N ASN A 39 3.69 -12.10 -14.67
CA ASN A 39 5.13 -12.40 -14.60
C ASN A 39 5.80 -12.27 -15.97
N SER A 40 5.02 -12.15 -17.03
CA SER A 40 5.50 -12.03 -18.42
C SER A 40 4.56 -11.20 -19.27
N THR A 41 5.04 -10.81 -20.45
CA THR A 41 4.25 -10.12 -21.46
C THR A 41 3.03 -10.94 -21.90
N GLU A 42 3.17 -12.26 -22.02
CA GLU A 42 2.08 -13.17 -22.41
C GLU A 42 0.97 -13.17 -21.37
N GLU A 43 1.35 -13.29 -20.08
CA GLU A 43 0.37 -13.21 -18.98
C GLU A 43 -0.33 -11.86 -18.93
N LEU A 44 0.42 -10.77 -19.16
CA LEU A 44 -0.13 -9.42 -19.16
C LEU A 44 -1.18 -9.25 -20.30
N ARG A 45 -0.86 -9.71 -21.52
CA ARG A 45 -1.80 -9.66 -22.65
C ARG A 45 -3.10 -10.41 -22.37
N GLN A 46 -2.99 -11.62 -21.81
CA GLN A 46 -4.15 -12.43 -21.44
C GLN A 46 -4.97 -11.81 -20.30
N ALA A 47 -4.31 -11.18 -19.35
CA ALA A 47 -4.96 -10.56 -18.21
C ALA A 47 -5.66 -9.24 -18.55
N TYR A 48 -5.15 -8.49 -19.54
CA TYR A 48 -5.61 -7.14 -19.86
C TYR A 48 -7.10 -7.11 -20.19
N ASP A 49 -7.51 -7.93 -21.15
CA ASP A 49 -8.93 -8.00 -21.57
C ASP A 49 -9.84 -8.46 -20.42
N ALA A 50 -9.39 -9.44 -19.63
CA ALA A 50 -10.17 -9.95 -18.51
C ALA A 50 -10.37 -8.88 -17.41
N VAL A 51 -9.33 -8.09 -17.10
CA VAL A 51 -9.43 -6.99 -16.12
C VAL A 51 -10.32 -5.87 -16.66
N CYS A 52 -10.20 -5.50 -17.92
CA CYS A 52 -11.06 -4.51 -18.57
C CYS A 52 -12.53 -4.94 -18.54
N HIS A 53 -12.81 -6.20 -18.89
CA HIS A 53 -14.19 -6.73 -18.87
C HIS A 53 -14.79 -6.77 -17.45
N LEU A 54 -14.02 -7.18 -16.45
CA LEU A 54 -14.49 -7.17 -15.06
C LEU A 54 -14.79 -5.75 -14.56
N ALA A 55 -13.96 -4.78 -14.95
CA ALA A 55 -14.16 -3.40 -14.62
C ALA A 55 -15.40 -2.82 -15.28
N ALA A 56 -15.60 -3.08 -16.57
CA ALA A 56 -16.79 -2.64 -17.32
C ALA A 56 -18.10 -3.24 -16.79
N ALA A 57 -18.08 -4.50 -16.37
CA ALA A 57 -19.26 -5.20 -15.87
C ALA A 57 -19.74 -4.70 -14.50
N ASN A 58 -18.84 -4.17 -13.68
CA ASN A 58 -19.14 -3.79 -12.30
C ASN A 58 -19.21 -2.27 -12.08
N PHE A 59 -18.63 -1.47 -13.00
CA PHE A 59 -18.46 -0.02 -12.82
C PHE A 59 -18.50 0.69 -14.18
N ASN A 60 -19.09 1.87 -14.22
CA ASN A 60 -19.28 2.65 -15.45
C ASN A 60 -18.00 3.33 -15.98
N ASP A 61 -16.86 3.19 -15.31
CA ASP A 61 -15.59 3.79 -15.72
C ASP A 61 -14.47 2.74 -15.65
N VAL A 62 -13.77 2.53 -16.78
CA VAL A 62 -12.83 1.42 -16.98
C VAL A 62 -11.43 2.00 -17.21
N GLY A 63 -10.83 2.49 -16.15
CA GLY A 63 -9.39 2.76 -16.16
C GLY A 63 -8.60 1.54 -15.69
N VAL A 64 -7.51 1.21 -16.38
CA VAL A 64 -6.53 0.23 -15.92
C VAL A 64 -5.14 0.87 -15.86
N PHE A 65 -4.32 0.42 -14.91
CA PHE A 65 -2.96 0.89 -14.72
C PHE A 65 -2.06 -0.23 -14.21
N LEU A 66 -0.76 -0.05 -14.29
CA LEU A 66 0.24 -0.99 -13.81
C LEU A 66 1.00 -0.45 -12.62
N GLU A 67 1.36 -1.36 -11.72
CA GLU A 67 2.33 -1.11 -10.66
C GLU A 67 3.38 -2.22 -10.62
N LYS A 68 4.57 -1.91 -10.08
CA LYS A 68 5.55 -2.93 -9.75
C LYS A 68 4.95 -3.87 -8.70
N TYR A 69 5.02 -5.17 -8.94
CA TYR A 69 4.69 -6.16 -7.93
C TYR A 69 5.93 -6.48 -7.09
N VAL A 70 5.87 -6.22 -5.79
CA VAL A 70 6.95 -6.51 -4.85
C VAL A 70 6.73 -7.91 -4.30
N THR A 71 7.59 -8.84 -4.67
CA THR A 71 7.41 -10.28 -4.38
C THR A 71 7.70 -10.67 -2.93
N ARG A 72 8.53 -9.89 -2.24
CA ARG A 72 8.93 -10.11 -0.85
C ARG A 72 8.65 -8.85 -0.03
N SER A 73 7.38 -8.50 -0.01
CA SER A 73 6.93 -7.33 0.75
C SER A 73 6.42 -7.71 2.13
N ARG A 74 6.71 -6.84 3.09
CA ARG A 74 6.07 -6.81 4.39
C ARG A 74 5.04 -5.69 4.41
N HIS A 75 3.98 -5.89 5.15
CA HIS A 75 2.99 -4.86 5.41
C HIS A 75 3.38 -4.16 6.71
N VAL A 76 3.93 -2.96 6.59
CA VAL A 76 4.33 -2.14 7.74
C VAL A 76 3.48 -0.88 7.75
N GLU A 77 2.95 -0.54 8.90
CA GLU A 77 2.09 0.63 9.06
C GLU A 77 2.59 1.55 10.16
N VAL A 78 2.37 2.84 9.98
CA VAL A 78 2.75 3.87 10.95
C VAL A 78 1.50 4.46 11.57
N GLN A 79 1.37 4.36 12.90
CA GLN A 79 0.33 5.04 13.64
C GLN A 79 0.59 6.54 13.62
N ILE A 80 -0.38 7.32 13.21
CA ILE A 80 -0.33 8.79 13.23
C ILE A 80 -1.41 9.36 14.13
N PHE A 81 -1.14 10.54 14.67
CA PHE A 81 -2.11 11.35 15.38
C PHE A 81 -1.98 12.81 14.98
N GLY A 82 -3.08 13.43 14.61
CA GLY A 82 -3.16 14.86 14.27
C GLY A 82 -4.05 15.63 15.24
N ASN A 83 -3.61 16.80 15.66
CA ASN A 83 -4.39 17.69 16.51
C ASN A 83 -5.16 18.77 15.70
N GLU A 84 -5.94 19.58 16.39
CA GLU A 84 -6.70 20.66 15.76
C GLU A 84 -5.84 21.86 15.33
N TYR A 85 -4.58 21.93 15.77
CA TYR A 85 -3.65 23.03 15.47
C TYR A 85 -2.79 22.76 14.24
N GLY A 86 -2.98 21.61 13.58
CA GLY A 86 -2.22 21.21 12.39
C GLY A 86 -0.90 20.54 12.70
N GLU A 87 -0.67 20.14 13.95
CA GLU A 87 0.47 19.31 14.32
C GLU A 87 0.13 17.83 14.14
N THR A 88 1.08 17.08 13.63
CA THR A 88 0.95 15.63 13.41
C THR A 88 2.18 14.93 13.94
N THR A 89 1.99 13.73 14.48
CA THR A 89 3.09 12.91 15.00
C THR A 89 2.91 11.45 14.58
N ALA A 90 4.03 10.76 14.35
CA ALA A 90 4.09 9.32 14.24
C ALA A 90 4.27 8.69 15.62
N LEU A 91 3.49 7.65 15.92
CA LEU A 91 3.45 6.95 17.20
C LEU A 91 3.94 5.50 17.08
N ALA A 92 5.08 5.27 16.46
CA ALA A 92 5.64 3.97 16.15
C ALA A 92 4.96 3.25 14.96
N GLU A 93 5.60 2.17 14.54
CA GLU A 93 5.11 1.31 13.45
C GLU A 93 4.73 -0.08 13.96
N ARG A 94 3.92 -0.76 13.16
CA ARG A 94 3.54 -2.15 13.35
C ARG A 94 3.83 -2.95 12.08
N ASP A 95 4.30 -4.17 12.23
CA ASP A 95 4.33 -5.16 11.16
C ASP A 95 3.03 -5.96 11.18
N CYS A 96 2.30 -5.90 10.11
CA CYS A 96 1.02 -6.59 9.91
C CYS A 96 1.08 -7.63 8.79
N SER A 97 2.26 -8.23 8.55
CA SER A 97 2.48 -9.13 7.42
C SER A 97 1.81 -10.49 7.59
N VAL A 98 1.53 -10.91 8.83
CA VAL A 98 0.82 -12.17 9.09
C VAL A 98 -0.67 -11.98 8.86
N GLN A 99 -1.10 -12.37 7.66
CA GLN A 99 -2.47 -12.13 7.20
C GLN A 99 -3.12 -13.42 6.69
N ARG A 100 -4.44 -13.49 6.79
CA ARG A 100 -5.27 -14.52 6.17
C ARG A 100 -6.27 -13.85 5.23
N ARG A 101 -6.16 -14.07 3.92
CA ARG A 101 -7.03 -13.46 2.91
C ARG A 101 -7.09 -11.92 3.03
N ASN A 102 -5.92 -11.29 3.15
CA ASN A 102 -5.73 -9.85 3.36
C ASN A 102 -6.31 -9.30 4.68
N GLN A 103 -6.63 -10.17 5.64
CA GLN A 103 -7.02 -9.77 6.98
C GLN A 103 -5.83 -9.95 7.93
N LYS A 104 -5.45 -8.93 8.66
CA LYS A 104 -4.42 -8.96 9.70
C LYS A 104 -4.81 -9.98 10.78
N VAL A 105 -3.86 -10.80 11.22
CA VAL A 105 -4.06 -11.86 12.23
C VAL A 105 -3.11 -11.71 13.41
N VAL A 106 -1.86 -11.30 13.12
CA VAL A 106 -0.84 -11.00 14.12
C VAL A 106 -0.17 -9.70 13.72
N GLU A 107 -0.03 -8.80 14.68
CA GLU A 107 0.69 -7.55 14.56
C GLU A 107 1.84 -7.52 15.57
N GLU A 108 3.00 -7.03 15.13
CA GLU A 108 4.20 -6.87 15.95
C GLU A 108 4.64 -5.41 15.98
N SER A 109 5.00 -4.90 17.15
CA SER A 109 5.58 -3.56 17.31
C SER A 109 6.70 -3.60 18.34
N PRO A 110 7.88 -2.95 18.07
CA PRO A 110 8.26 -2.40 16.77
C PRO A 110 8.41 -3.47 15.68
N ALA A 111 8.34 -3.07 14.41
CA ALA A 111 8.51 -3.98 13.27
C ALA A 111 9.89 -4.65 13.33
N PRO A 112 9.99 -6.01 13.34
CA PRO A 112 11.27 -6.70 13.43
C PRO A 112 12.14 -6.45 12.20
N ASN A 113 13.46 -6.40 12.40
CA ASN A 113 14.46 -6.26 11.33
C ASN A 113 14.24 -5.04 10.38
N LEU A 114 13.63 -3.99 10.87
CA LEU A 114 13.55 -2.71 10.21
C LEU A 114 14.69 -1.83 10.71
N SER A 115 15.54 -1.30 9.81
CA SER A 115 16.63 -0.42 10.21
C SER A 115 16.08 0.91 10.75
N ASP A 116 16.78 1.52 11.69
CA ASP A 116 16.36 2.81 12.25
C ASP A 116 16.27 3.88 11.17
N GLU A 117 17.15 3.85 10.18
CA GLU A 117 17.13 4.78 9.06
C GLU A 117 15.83 4.64 8.22
N VAL A 118 15.39 3.42 7.94
CA VAL A 118 14.13 3.18 7.21
C VAL A 118 12.95 3.59 8.06
N ARG A 119 12.97 3.24 9.36
CA ARG A 119 11.91 3.59 10.31
C ARG A 119 11.69 5.11 10.36
N GLU A 120 12.75 5.90 10.53
CA GLU A 120 12.68 7.35 10.55
C GLU A 120 12.14 7.93 9.21
N LYS A 121 12.55 7.36 8.08
CA LYS A 121 12.04 7.77 6.77
C LYS A 121 10.54 7.48 6.63
N MET A 122 10.06 6.34 7.13
CA MET A 122 8.65 5.99 7.12
C MET A 122 7.84 6.94 8.02
N TYR A 123 8.32 7.24 9.22
CA TYR A 123 7.69 8.22 10.12
C TYR A 123 7.59 9.59 9.46
N ALA A 124 8.69 10.10 8.93
CA ALA A 124 8.71 11.39 8.24
C ALA A 124 7.77 11.43 7.01
N ALA A 125 7.65 10.32 6.30
CA ALA A 125 6.72 10.21 5.16
C ALA A 125 5.26 10.23 5.63
N ALA A 126 4.93 9.51 6.71
CA ALA A 126 3.59 9.45 7.28
C ALA A 126 3.17 10.82 7.87
N GLU A 127 4.06 11.48 8.61
CA GLU A 127 3.81 12.82 9.17
C GLU A 127 3.61 13.87 8.08
N ARG A 128 4.47 13.86 7.04
CA ARG A 128 4.33 14.76 5.90
C ARG A 128 2.98 14.58 5.20
N LEU A 129 2.58 13.33 4.96
CA LEU A 129 1.30 13.03 4.33
C LEU A 129 0.12 13.53 5.18
N ALA A 130 0.15 13.26 6.49
CA ALA A 130 -0.87 13.70 7.43
C ALA A 130 -0.96 15.24 7.50
N LYS A 131 0.19 15.91 7.53
CA LYS A 131 0.27 17.38 7.56
C LYS A 131 -0.28 18.01 6.28
N GLU A 132 0.11 17.51 5.11
CA GLU A 132 -0.38 18.01 3.81
C GLU A 132 -1.90 17.81 3.66
N ALA A 133 -2.44 16.72 4.23
CA ALA A 133 -3.87 16.44 4.26
C ALA A 133 -4.63 17.22 5.36
N SER A 134 -3.95 18.00 6.21
CA SER A 134 -4.52 18.61 7.42
C SER A 134 -5.28 17.60 8.27
N TYR A 135 -4.69 16.39 8.40
CA TYR A 135 -5.31 15.26 9.06
C TYR A 135 -5.49 15.51 10.57
N ARG A 136 -6.62 15.09 11.12
CA ARG A 136 -6.96 15.20 12.55
C ARG A 136 -7.37 13.86 13.10
N SER A 137 -7.06 13.62 14.38
CA SER A 137 -7.36 12.38 15.11
C SER A 137 -6.39 11.24 14.81
N ALA A 138 -6.70 10.04 15.30
CA ALA A 138 -5.91 8.85 15.08
C ALA A 138 -6.11 8.32 13.66
N GLY A 139 -5.03 7.90 13.04
CA GLY A 139 -5.02 7.25 11.73
C GLY A 139 -3.80 6.37 11.56
N THR A 140 -3.76 5.65 10.46
CA THR A 140 -2.65 4.75 10.16
C THR A 140 -2.27 4.88 8.69
N VAL A 141 -0.99 5.09 8.43
CA VAL A 141 -0.43 5.10 7.07
C VAL A 141 0.22 3.75 6.80
N GLU A 142 -0.30 3.03 5.82
CA GLU A 142 0.17 1.70 5.44
C GLU A 142 1.19 1.75 4.30
N PHE A 143 2.23 0.93 4.43
CA PHE A 143 3.31 0.80 3.45
C PHE A 143 3.57 -0.68 3.12
N LEU A 144 3.97 -0.91 1.87
CA LEU A 144 4.68 -2.12 1.49
C LEU A 144 6.19 -1.88 1.68
N TYR A 145 6.82 -2.65 2.53
CA TYR A 145 8.27 -2.63 2.72
C TYR A 145 8.91 -3.81 1.99
N ASP A 146 9.92 -3.53 1.19
CA ASP A 146 10.69 -4.54 0.46
C ASP A 146 11.99 -4.86 1.22
N ASP A 147 12.07 -6.02 1.83
CA ASP A 147 13.24 -6.47 2.59
C ASP A 147 14.52 -6.61 1.73
N GLN A 148 14.41 -6.68 0.39
CA GLN A 148 15.57 -6.84 -0.48
C GLN A 148 16.25 -5.51 -0.81
N THR A 149 15.45 -4.47 -0.98
CA THR A 149 15.94 -3.15 -1.39
C THR A 149 15.88 -2.12 -0.28
N GLU A 150 15.30 -2.47 0.88
CA GLU A 150 14.95 -1.56 1.98
C GLU A 150 14.06 -0.39 1.52
N GLY A 151 13.42 -0.56 0.35
CA GLY A 151 12.46 0.40 -0.19
C GLY A 151 11.09 0.25 0.46
N PHE A 152 10.40 1.35 0.65
CA PHE A 152 9.01 1.31 1.10
C PHE A 152 8.12 2.13 0.18
N TYR A 153 6.89 1.67 0.00
CA TYR A 153 5.94 2.22 -0.94
C TYR A 153 4.61 2.44 -0.24
N PHE A 154 4.05 3.63 -0.42
CA PHE A 154 2.74 3.97 0.12
C PHE A 154 1.66 3.02 -0.41
N LEU A 155 0.81 2.54 0.48
CA LEU A 155 -0.32 1.67 0.16
C LEU A 155 -1.65 2.42 0.32
N GLU A 156 -2.00 2.76 1.55
CA GLU A 156 -3.24 3.49 1.86
C GLU A 156 -3.18 4.21 3.21
N VAL A 157 -4.20 5.02 3.49
CA VAL A 157 -4.43 5.62 4.82
C VAL A 157 -5.76 5.12 5.37
N ASN A 158 -5.73 4.58 6.58
CA ASN A 158 -6.93 4.34 7.35
C ASN A 158 -7.23 5.55 8.22
N THR A 159 -8.29 6.28 7.88
CA THR A 159 -8.68 7.53 8.55
C THR A 159 -9.55 7.28 9.78
N ARG A 160 -9.14 6.34 10.61
CA ARG A 160 -9.81 5.92 11.83
C ARG A 160 -8.84 5.20 12.75
N LEU A 161 -9.22 5.06 14.02
CA LEU A 161 -8.55 4.15 14.92
C LEU A 161 -8.75 2.69 14.43
N GLN A 162 -7.71 1.89 14.48
CA GLN A 162 -7.75 0.48 14.10
C GLN A 162 -7.77 -0.43 15.33
N VAL A 163 -8.18 -1.70 15.15
CA VAL A 163 -8.27 -2.68 16.24
C VAL A 163 -6.91 -2.93 16.88
N GLU A 164 -5.85 -2.89 16.08
CA GLU A 164 -4.45 -3.13 16.46
C GLU A 164 -3.78 -1.96 17.20
N HIS A 165 -4.48 -0.87 17.48
CA HIS A 165 -3.90 0.30 18.20
C HIS A 165 -3.30 -0.07 19.55
N GLY A 166 -3.90 -1.03 20.26
CA GLY A 166 -3.50 -1.41 21.61
C GLY A 166 -2.05 -1.86 21.74
N ILE A 167 -1.44 -2.46 20.69
CA ILE A 167 -0.03 -2.84 20.75
C ILE A 167 0.89 -1.60 20.77
N THR A 168 0.52 -0.55 20.07
CA THR A 168 1.25 0.73 20.09
C THR A 168 1.15 1.38 21.47
N GLU A 169 0.00 1.35 22.09
CA GLU A 169 -0.23 1.87 23.44
C GLU A 169 0.63 1.15 24.47
N GLU A 170 0.66 -0.19 24.44
CA GLU A 170 1.49 -1.00 25.32
C GLU A 170 2.99 -0.76 25.14
N VAL A 171 3.45 -0.63 23.90
CA VAL A 171 4.87 -0.41 23.59
C VAL A 171 5.34 0.98 24.01
N LEU A 172 4.50 2.00 23.83
CA LEU A 172 4.84 3.39 24.15
C LEU A 172 4.45 3.81 25.56
N GLY A 173 3.63 3.02 26.26
CA GLY A 173 3.10 3.37 27.57
C GLY A 173 2.14 4.57 27.54
N ILE A 174 1.34 4.67 26.52
CA ILE A 174 0.30 5.71 26.33
C ILE A 174 -1.06 5.07 26.15
N ASP A 175 -2.12 5.84 26.37
CA ASP A 175 -3.54 5.45 26.15
C ASP A 175 -4.20 6.48 25.21
#